data_b7bdc71b3a032c9c678022d5e4dba535
#
_entry.id   b7bdc71b3a032c9c678022d5e4dba535
#
_cell.length_a   1.000
_cell.length_b   1.000
_cell.length_c   1.000
_cell.angle_alpha   90.00
_cell.angle_beta   90.00
_cell.angle_gamma   90.00
#
_symmetry.space_group_name_H-M   'P 1'
#
loop_
_entity.id
_entity.type
_entity.pdbx_description
1 polymer ?
#
loop_
_entity_poly.entity_id
_entity_poly.type
_entity_poly.pdbx_seq_one_letter_code
_entity_poly.pdbx_strand_id
1 'polypeptide(L)'
;MNVRADIQMRSLRLVPHVTICLMLSLAGIATALGQDLPEEQTTEQGHTQMDEINLANPEGELVAPEAAKEASPFFRDTKWSAQLRSFYFDRDKYDGSISEAWAGGGSISYLSGYMGGFFRIGATGYTSLPLYAPKDKDGTGLLLPGQEGYAVLGQLYGEFKFTDKIFAAIGAKAYNTPYINANDVRMTPNTFEGATFYGTAGGGQGEPAFRFGGGYISKIKQKNDDEFVPMSEAAGVTGVDRGVYVLGGNYLVGDFSIGAAEYYSNDIINIFYAESKYAFKWGEGSKLSLAAQYSDQQSTGDDLLNGSSFNTNQWGIKGDLTLGGAGVLTLAYTDTASGQNMIAPWSGYPGYTSVQVKDFNRASEQAVMIKGLYDFSKAGMSGFSAYALYVHGSGVKAPNYNEDETDLNLQWNVKTGALRGLSFRLRYAYIEQRGGGDPNINDFRFIVNYDFPRPGG
;
A
#
# COMPACT_ATOMS: atom_id res chain seq x y z
N MET A 1 34.51 40.69 -7.09
CA MET A 1 34.56 39.47 -7.90
C MET A 1 33.25 38.77 -7.68
N ASN A 2 32.32 39.00 -8.62
CA ASN A 2 30.92 38.51 -8.52
C ASN A 2 30.85 37.09 -9.09
N VAL A 3 30.48 36.11 -8.28
CA VAL A 3 30.08 34.79 -8.73
C VAL A 3 28.55 34.81 -8.83
N ARG A 4 28.03 34.90 -10.03
CA ARG A 4 26.62 34.65 -10.35
C ARG A 4 26.41 33.15 -10.29
N ALA A 5 25.50 32.69 -9.42
CA ALA A 5 24.92 31.37 -9.47
C ALA A 5 23.84 31.40 -10.58
N ASP A 6 24.16 30.80 -11.72
CA ASP A 6 23.12 30.48 -12.75
C ASP A 6 22.35 29.26 -12.30
N ILE A 7 21.18 29.52 -11.69
CA ILE A 7 20.13 28.50 -11.52
C ILE A 7 19.52 28.32 -12.90
N GLN A 8 19.97 27.30 -13.64
CA GLN A 8 19.24 26.82 -14.80
C GLN A 8 17.94 26.13 -14.32
N MET A 9 16.84 26.87 -14.32
CA MET A 9 15.51 26.28 -14.37
C MET A 9 15.41 25.49 -15.69
N ARG A 10 15.66 24.19 -15.64
CA ARG A 10 15.23 23.32 -16.71
C ARG A 10 13.72 23.32 -16.68
N SER A 11 13.14 23.90 -17.71
CA SER A 11 11.71 24.01 -17.97
C SER A 11 11.02 22.65 -17.76
N LEU A 12 10.05 22.60 -16.86
CA LEU A 12 8.97 21.60 -16.91
C LEU A 12 8.43 21.59 -18.35
N ARG A 13 8.74 20.56 -19.12
CA ARG A 13 8.08 20.30 -20.38
C ARG A 13 6.69 19.79 -20.09
N LEU A 14 5.76 20.69 -19.82
CA LEU A 14 4.32 20.41 -19.87
C LEU A 14 4.00 19.91 -21.28
N VAL A 15 3.48 18.71 -21.37
CA VAL A 15 2.89 18.17 -22.59
C VAL A 15 1.70 19.07 -22.96
N PRO A 16 1.72 19.77 -24.11
CA PRO A 16 0.85 20.93 -24.32
C PRO A 16 -0.59 20.62 -24.74
N HIS A 17 -1.14 19.46 -24.56
CA HIS A 17 -2.47 19.12 -25.12
C HIS A 17 -3.51 18.57 -24.13
N VAL A 18 -3.21 18.42 -22.83
CA VAL A 18 -4.19 17.87 -21.85
C VAL A 18 -4.59 18.89 -20.77
N THR A 19 -3.90 20.01 -20.64
CA THR A 19 -4.04 20.94 -19.49
C THR A 19 -5.20 21.95 -19.65
N ILE A 20 -5.82 22.11 -20.81
CA ILE A 20 -6.77 23.23 -21.04
C ILE A 20 -8.24 22.83 -20.86
N CYS A 21 -8.63 21.57 -20.94
CA CYS A 21 -10.05 21.18 -20.83
C CYS A 21 -10.57 20.90 -19.42
N LEU A 22 -9.72 20.78 -18.41
CA LEU A 22 -10.16 20.40 -17.04
C LEU A 22 -10.23 21.56 -16.03
N MET A 23 -9.68 22.71 -16.33
CA MET A 23 -9.64 23.85 -15.37
C MET A 23 -10.80 24.85 -15.48
N LEU A 24 -11.69 24.72 -16.44
CA LEU A 24 -12.75 25.72 -16.68
C LEU A 24 -14.16 25.32 -16.24
N SER A 25 -14.35 24.15 -15.58
CA SER A 25 -15.68 23.73 -15.10
C SER A 25 -15.83 23.65 -13.56
N LEU A 26 -14.87 24.11 -12.77
CA LEU A 26 -14.87 23.97 -11.31
C LEU A 26 -15.37 25.20 -10.51
N ALA A 27 -15.91 26.23 -11.18
CA ALA A 27 -16.30 27.49 -10.51
C ALA A 27 -17.78 27.58 -10.12
N GLY A 28 -18.53 26.53 -10.01
CA GLY A 28 -19.94 26.65 -9.70
C GLY A 28 -20.61 25.44 -9.12
N ILE A 29 -20.30 25.02 -7.89
CA ILE A 29 -21.26 24.33 -7.00
C ILE A 29 -20.67 24.43 -5.57
N ALA A 30 -21.03 25.45 -4.84
CA ALA A 30 -21.01 25.48 -3.39
C ALA A 30 -22.47 25.55 -2.93
N THR A 31 -22.90 24.56 -2.19
CA THR A 31 -23.88 24.55 -1.08
C THR A 31 -24.62 23.25 -1.01
N ALA A 32 -24.42 22.48 0.06
CA ALA A 32 -25.43 21.93 0.96
C ALA A 32 -24.88 20.81 1.86
N LEU A 33 -24.82 21.14 3.14
CA LEU A 33 -25.19 20.38 4.36
C LEU A 33 -24.70 18.93 4.56
N GLY A 34 -23.79 18.78 5.48
CA GLY A 34 -23.74 18.06 6.76
C GLY A 34 -24.30 16.64 6.88
N GLN A 35 -23.43 15.72 7.23
CA GLN A 35 -23.53 14.82 8.38
C GLN A 35 -22.54 13.64 8.25
N ASP A 36 -21.98 13.25 9.40
CA ASP A 36 -21.29 12.02 9.74
C ASP A 36 -19.98 11.67 9.02
N LEU A 37 -18.92 11.72 9.80
CA LEU A 37 -17.56 11.33 9.44
C LEU A 37 -17.49 9.82 9.23
N PRO A 38 -17.08 9.34 8.06
CA PRO A 38 -16.63 7.96 7.91
C PRO A 38 -15.20 7.81 8.42
N GLU A 39 -14.92 6.66 9.02
CA GLU A 39 -13.59 6.21 9.40
C GLU A 39 -12.54 6.44 8.31
N GLU A 40 -11.41 6.92 8.75
CA GLU A 40 -10.27 7.37 7.99
C GLU A 40 -9.64 6.22 7.18
N GLN A 41 -10.00 6.08 5.90
CA GLN A 41 -9.20 5.30 4.95
C GLN A 41 -8.05 6.15 4.45
N THR A 42 -6.99 6.25 5.23
CA THR A 42 -5.69 6.69 4.73
C THR A 42 -5.08 5.54 3.93
N THR A 43 -5.36 5.49 2.63
CA THR A 43 -4.59 4.67 1.69
C THR A 43 -3.22 5.32 1.51
N GLU A 44 -2.35 5.17 2.48
CA GLU A 44 -0.93 5.44 2.32
C GLU A 44 -0.23 4.21 1.75
N GLN A 45 0.76 4.47 0.92
CA GLN A 45 1.62 3.44 0.37
C GLN A 45 2.23 2.59 1.46
N GLY A 46 2.19 1.28 1.26
CA GLY A 46 3.07 0.31 1.86
C GLY A 46 3.14 0.24 3.37
N HIS A 47 2.57 1.20 4.09
CA HIS A 47 2.53 1.20 5.54
C HIS A 47 1.39 0.30 6.01
N THR A 48 1.65 -0.98 6.00
CA THR A 48 0.83 -1.93 6.71
C THR A 48 1.12 -1.74 8.20
N GLN A 49 0.41 -0.83 8.82
CA GLN A 49 0.38 -0.79 10.28
C GLN A 49 -0.35 -2.06 10.75
N MET A 50 0.14 -2.72 11.77
CA MET A 50 -0.51 -3.91 12.37
C MET A 50 -1.86 -3.61 13.03
N ASP A 51 -2.51 -2.47 12.76
CA ASP A 51 -3.89 -2.24 13.18
C ASP A 51 -4.83 -3.31 12.62
N GLU A 52 -4.40 -3.95 11.52
CA GLU A 52 -5.05 -5.10 10.95
C GLU A 52 -4.01 -6.14 10.49
N ILE A 53 -3.78 -7.19 11.29
CA ILE A 53 -3.50 -8.48 10.66
C ILE A 53 -4.83 -8.89 10.02
N ASN A 54 -5.14 -8.22 8.93
CA ASN A 54 -6.35 -8.48 8.21
C ASN A 54 -6.02 -9.41 7.05
N LEU A 55 -6.10 -10.70 7.30
CA LEU A 55 -6.15 -11.70 6.24
C LEU A 55 -7.53 -11.68 5.54
N ALA A 56 -8.44 -10.79 5.95
CA ALA A 56 -9.66 -10.51 5.22
C ALA A 56 -9.35 -9.67 3.96
N ASN A 57 -10.20 -9.80 2.95
CA ASN A 57 -10.02 -9.15 1.66
C ASN A 57 -9.91 -7.61 1.81
N PRO A 58 -8.84 -6.94 1.34
CA PRO A 58 -8.71 -5.49 1.36
C PRO A 58 -9.65 -4.77 0.38
N GLU A 59 -10.37 -5.52 -0.47
CA GLU A 59 -11.30 -4.94 -1.44
C GLU A 59 -12.61 -4.49 -0.77
N GLY A 60 -13.09 -3.31 -1.18
CA GLY A 60 -14.27 -2.66 -0.63
C GLY A 60 -15.53 -3.53 -0.61
N GLU A 61 -16.48 -3.18 0.22
CA GLU A 61 -17.72 -3.93 0.46
C GLU A 61 -18.50 -4.20 -0.83
N LEU A 62 -18.74 -5.47 -1.13
CA LEU A 62 -19.42 -5.96 -2.35
C LEU A 62 -20.95 -5.94 -2.17
N VAL A 63 -21.73 -5.69 -3.24
CA VAL A 63 -23.20 -5.51 -3.20
C VAL A 63 -23.97 -6.68 -3.85
N ALA A 64 -25.09 -7.08 -3.26
CA ALA A 64 -25.98 -8.12 -3.78
C ALA A 64 -27.00 -7.58 -4.80
N PRO A 65 -27.26 -8.26 -5.92
CA PRO A 65 -28.31 -7.88 -6.87
C PRO A 65 -29.72 -8.19 -6.34
N GLU A 66 -30.69 -7.31 -6.67
CA GLU A 66 -32.08 -7.36 -6.15
C GLU A 66 -32.95 -8.51 -6.67
N ALA A 67 -32.54 -9.20 -7.74
CA ALA A 67 -33.34 -10.14 -8.49
C ALA A 67 -33.36 -11.61 -7.97
N ALA A 68 -32.75 -11.92 -6.81
CA ALA A 68 -32.48 -13.30 -6.43
C ALA A 68 -33.25 -13.80 -5.17
N LYS A 69 -34.39 -13.24 -4.82
CA LYS A 69 -35.10 -13.57 -3.55
C LYS A 69 -35.49 -15.06 -3.40
N GLU A 70 -35.62 -15.82 -4.50
CA GLU A 70 -35.92 -17.26 -4.48
C GLU A 70 -34.70 -18.17 -4.68
N ALA A 71 -33.53 -17.60 -5.00
CA ALA A 71 -32.31 -18.37 -5.21
C ALA A 71 -31.67 -18.82 -3.89
N SER A 72 -30.85 -19.88 -3.95
CA SER A 72 -30.05 -20.29 -2.77
C SER A 72 -29.18 -19.13 -2.27
N PRO A 73 -28.83 -19.06 -0.97
CA PRO A 73 -27.99 -18.02 -0.39
C PRO A 73 -26.67 -17.80 -1.15
N PHE A 74 -26.13 -18.84 -1.75
CA PHE A 74 -24.92 -18.80 -2.57
C PHE A 74 -25.04 -17.80 -3.75
N PHE A 75 -26.17 -17.77 -4.44
CA PHE A 75 -26.42 -16.85 -5.56
C PHE A 75 -27.10 -15.56 -5.10
N ARG A 76 -28.05 -15.66 -4.15
CA ARG A 76 -28.80 -14.52 -3.65
C ARG A 76 -27.94 -13.45 -3.02
N ASP A 77 -26.96 -13.87 -2.20
CA ASP A 77 -26.11 -12.98 -1.42
C ASP A 77 -24.77 -12.67 -2.15
N THR A 78 -24.76 -12.89 -3.47
CA THR A 78 -23.62 -12.57 -4.35
C THR A 78 -23.36 -11.07 -4.39
N LYS A 79 -22.09 -10.71 -4.35
CA LYS A 79 -21.63 -9.32 -4.40
C LYS A 79 -20.68 -9.12 -5.59
N TRP A 80 -20.81 -7.97 -6.24
CA TRP A 80 -19.95 -7.54 -7.34
C TRP A 80 -19.38 -6.18 -7.04
N SER A 81 -18.15 -5.95 -7.44
CA SER A 81 -17.56 -4.63 -7.53
C SER A 81 -16.76 -4.49 -8.81
N ALA A 82 -16.62 -3.25 -9.28
CA ALA A 82 -15.78 -2.92 -10.41
C ALA A 82 -15.07 -1.58 -10.14
N GLN A 83 -13.82 -1.49 -10.55
CA GLN A 83 -13.03 -0.28 -10.49
C GLN A 83 -12.38 -0.03 -11.85
N LEU A 84 -12.41 1.21 -12.32
CA LEU A 84 -11.54 1.68 -13.40
C LEU A 84 -10.39 2.48 -12.81
N ARG A 85 -9.20 2.31 -13.38
CA ARG A 85 -7.98 3.03 -13.01
C ARG A 85 -7.29 3.59 -14.24
N SER A 86 -6.92 4.85 -14.18
CA SER A 86 -6.03 5.49 -15.14
C SER A 86 -4.83 6.03 -14.38
N PHE A 87 -3.62 5.66 -14.78
CA PHE A 87 -2.40 5.98 -14.06
C PHE A 87 -1.33 6.49 -15.03
N TYR A 88 -0.94 7.74 -14.90
CA TYR A 88 0.23 8.32 -15.52
C TYR A 88 1.40 8.35 -14.55
N PHE A 89 2.55 7.89 -14.99
CA PHE A 89 3.79 7.80 -14.21
C PHE A 89 4.95 8.32 -15.05
N ASP A 90 5.77 9.19 -14.46
CA ASP A 90 7.00 9.73 -15.05
C ASP A 90 8.07 9.84 -13.96
N ARG A 91 9.23 9.22 -14.21
CA ARG A 91 10.36 9.24 -13.28
C ARG A 91 11.69 9.44 -14.01
N ASP A 92 12.36 10.54 -13.71
CA ASP A 92 13.77 10.72 -14.01
C ASP A 92 14.60 9.95 -12.97
N LYS A 93 15.60 9.18 -13.41
CA LYS A 93 16.44 8.37 -12.52
C LYS A 93 17.82 9.01 -12.33
N TYR A 94 18.60 8.54 -11.35
CA TYR A 94 19.94 9.01 -11.04
C TYR A 94 20.92 8.95 -12.22
N ASP A 95 20.76 7.97 -13.11
CA ASP A 95 21.59 7.79 -14.32
C ASP A 95 21.12 8.63 -15.51
N GLY A 96 20.11 9.46 -15.32
CA GLY A 96 19.51 10.29 -16.36
C GLY A 96 18.53 9.54 -17.28
N SER A 97 18.31 8.25 -17.08
CA SER A 97 17.25 7.52 -17.79
C SER A 97 15.87 7.89 -17.27
N ILE A 98 14.86 7.77 -18.12
CA ILE A 98 13.47 8.09 -17.80
C ILE A 98 12.63 6.83 -17.88
N SER A 99 11.73 6.64 -16.90
CA SER A 99 10.64 5.68 -17.01
C SER A 99 9.32 6.42 -17.09
N GLU A 100 8.58 6.24 -18.19
CA GLU A 100 7.33 6.94 -18.43
C GLU A 100 6.29 6.01 -19.05
N ALA A 101 5.08 6.01 -18.49
CA ALA A 101 3.92 5.36 -19.07
C ALA A 101 2.63 5.99 -18.60
N TRP A 102 1.60 5.87 -19.43
CA TRP A 102 0.21 6.08 -19.06
C TRP A 102 -0.55 4.80 -19.34
N ALA A 103 -1.10 4.19 -18.30
CA ALA A 103 -1.87 2.96 -18.39
C ALA A 103 -3.33 3.22 -18.00
N GLY A 104 -4.21 2.43 -18.62
CA GLY A 104 -5.63 2.37 -18.28
C GLY A 104 -6.04 0.93 -18.03
N GLY A 105 -6.95 0.69 -17.08
CA GLY A 105 -7.38 -0.66 -16.74
C GLY A 105 -8.32 -0.65 -15.56
N GLY A 106 -8.23 -1.68 -14.73
CA GLY A 106 -9.06 -1.80 -13.52
C GLY A 106 -9.26 -3.22 -13.07
N SER A 107 -10.32 -3.44 -12.30
CA SER A 107 -10.66 -4.74 -11.76
C SER A 107 -12.17 -4.99 -11.80
N ILE A 108 -12.53 -6.28 -11.85
CA ILE A 108 -13.89 -6.77 -11.62
C ILE A 108 -13.79 -7.89 -10.60
N SER A 109 -14.52 -7.75 -9.48
CA SER A 109 -14.55 -8.71 -8.38
C SER A 109 -15.93 -9.35 -8.23
N TYR A 110 -15.91 -10.62 -7.91
CA TYR A 110 -17.09 -11.45 -7.60
C TYR A 110 -16.89 -12.12 -6.25
N LEU A 111 -17.90 -12.10 -5.40
CA LEU A 111 -17.94 -12.86 -4.16
C LEU A 111 -19.32 -13.51 -4.03
N SER A 112 -19.38 -14.85 -3.99
CA SER A 112 -20.63 -15.57 -3.76
C SER A 112 -21.13 -15.37 -2.32
N GLY A 113 -22.43 -15.61 -2.07
CA GLY A 113 -22.90 -15.89 -0.72
C GLY A 113 -22.39 -17.24 -0.21
N TYR A 114 -22.66 -17.55 1.06
CA TYR A 114 -22.25 -18.82 1.64
C TYR A 114 -23.22 -19.97 1.26
N MET A 115 -22.66 -21.01 0.64
CA MET A 115 -23.36 -22.28 0.43
C MET A 115 -23.39 -23.04 1.76
N GLY A 116 -24.60 -23.37 2.24
CA GLY A 116 -24.79 -24.04 3.52
C GLY A 116 -24.33 -23.25 4.75
N GLY A 117 -24.10 -21.94 4.62
CA GLY A 117 -23.53 -21.10 5.70
C GLY A 117 -22.05 -21.31 5.95
N PHE A 118 -21.37 -22.16 5.15
CA PHE A 118 -20.03 -22.65 5.42
C PHE A 118 -19.00 -22.29 4.34
N PHE A 119 -19.34 -22.33 3.04
CA PHE A 119 -18.39 -22.18 1.94
C PHE A 119 -18.80 -21.09 0.96
N ARG A 120 -17.88 -20.25 0.53
CA ARG A 120 -18.06 -19.27 -0.56
C ARG A 120 -16.84 -19.20 -1.48
N ILE A 121 -17.03 -18.62 -2.66
CA ILE A 121 -16.00 -18.41 -3.67
C ILE A 121 -15.81 -16.91 -3.90
N GLY A 122 -14.55 -16.47 -3.97
CA GLY A 122 -14.15 -15.15 -4.43
C GLY A 122 -13.30 -15.23 -5.69
N ALA A 123 -13.50 -14.29 -6.62
CA ALA A 123 -12.70 -14.16 -7.83
C ALA A 123 -12.52 -12.69 -8.20
N THR A 124 -11.32 -12.29 -8.65
CA THR A 124 -11.04 -10.94 -9.16
C THR A 124 -10.15 -10.99 -10.38
N GLY A 125 -10.64 -10.42 -11.47
CA GLY A 125 -9.88 -10.16 -12.68
C GLY A 125 -9.32 -8.75 -12.69
N TYR A 126 -8.07 -8.59 -13.14
CA TYR A 126 -7.38 -7.32 -13.27
C TYR A 126 -6.90 -7.10 -14.70
N THR A 127 -6.75 -5.83 -15.09
CA THR A 127 -6.16 -5.48 -16.39
C THR A 127 -5.36 -4.18 -16.30
N SER A 128 -4.30 -4.10 -17.12
CA SER A 128 -3.51 -2.90 -17.39
C SER A 128 -3.19 -2.84 -18.87
N LEU A 129 -3.61 -1.78 -19.55
CA LEU A 129 -3.43 -1.58 -20.98
C LEU A 129 -2.67 -0.28 -21.24
N PRO A 130 -1.72 -0.23 -22.21
CA PRO A 130 -1.00 0.99 -22.53
C PRO A 130 -1.93 2.00 -23.22
N LEU A 131 -2.02 3.20 -22.66
CA LEU A 131 -2.61 4.38 -23.30
C LEU A 131 -1.52 5.23 -23.98
N TYR A 132 -0.36 5.35 -23.32
CA TYR A 132 0.87 5.93 -23.84
C TYR A 132 2.06 5.24 -23.17
N ALA A 133 2.93 4.59 -23.93
CA ALA A 133 3.99 3.73 -23.38
C ALA A 133 5.17 3.62 -24.35
N PRO A 134 6.07 4.63 -24.39
CA PRO A 134 7.25 4.60 -25.25
C PRO A 134 8.22 3.50 -24.80
N LYS A 135 8.62 2.63 -25.72
CA LYS A 135 9.45 1.44 -25.41
C LYS A 135 10.84 1.75 -24.87
N ASP A 136 11.37 2.91 -25.20
CA ASP A 136 12.66 3.43 -24.71
C ASP A 136 12.57 4.01 -23.28
N LYS A 137 11.37 4.10 -22.70
CA LYS A 137 11.11 4.62 -21.35
C LYS A 137 10.46 3.58 -20.43
N ASP A 138 10.79 2.32 -20.57
CA ASP A 138 10.25 1.24 -19.76
C ASP A 138 10.71 1.33 -18.28
N GLY A 139 10.05 0.55 -17.39
CA GLY A 139 10.38 0.43 -15.98
C GLY A 139 9.49 1.21 -15.02
N THR A 140 8.30 1.65 -15.45
CA THR A 140 7.28 2.25 -14.56
C THR A 140 6.63 1.21 -13.63
N GLY A 141 6.61 -0.06 -14.05
CA GLY A 141 5.87 -1.13 -13.39
C GLY A 141 4.35 -0.99 -13.49
N LEU A 142 3.83 -0.13 -14.39
CA LEU A 142 2.41 -0.08 -14.71
C LEU A 142 2.01 -1.17 -15.73
N LEU A 143 2.96 -1.56 -16.56
CA LEU A 143 2.83 -2.51 -17.66
C LEU A 143 3.90 -3.61 -17.49
N LEU A 144 3.77 -4.69 -18.26
CA LEU A 144 4.81 -5.71 -18.35
C LEU A 144 6.09 -5.15 -19.01
N PRO A 145 7.24 -5.83 -18.87
CA PRO A 145 8.46 -5.48 -19.57
C PRO A 145 8.23 -5.27 -21.07
N GLY A 146 8.86 -4.25 -21.65
CA GLY A 146 8.61 -3.84 -23.05
C GLY A 146 7.35 -3.00 -23.23
N GLN A 147 6.75 -2.49 -22.13
CA GLN A 147 5.55 -1.64 -22.13
C GLN A 147 4.30 -2.38 -22.67
N GLU A 148 4.22 -3.68 -22.45
CA GLU A 148 3.10 -4.52 -22.92
C GLU A 148 1.95 -4.52 -21.90
N GLY A 149 0.71 -4.52 -22.40
CA GLY A 149 -0.49 -4.64 -21.57
C GLY A 149 -0.75 -6.07 -21.15
N TYR A 150 -1.53 -6.25 -20.07
CA TYR A 150 -1.91 -7.57 -19.58
C TYR A 150 -3.32 -7.60 -18.99
N ALA A 151 -3.85 -8.82 -18.86
CA ALA A 151 -5.05 -9.14 -18.09
C ALA A 151 -4.83 -10.46 -17.36
N VAL A 152 -5.24 -10.52 -16.10
CA VAL A 152 -4.99 -11.67 -15.24
C VAL A 152 -6.16 -11.94 -14.31
N LEU A 153 -6.48 -13.24 -14.07
CA LEU A 153 -7.31 -13.66 -12.95
C LEU A 153 -6.41 -13.68 -11.71
N GLY A 154 -6.29 -12.53 -11.04
CA GLY A 154 -5.36 -12.38 -9.93
C GLY A 154 -5.88 -12.93 -8.61
N GLN A 155 -7.21 -13.11 -8.45
CA GLN A 155 -7.76 -13.81 -7.30
C GLN A 155 -8.76 -14.87 -7.75
N LEU A 156 -8.62 -16.06 -7.17
CA LEU A 156 -9.58 -17.16 -7.22
C LEU A 156 -9.39 -18.03 -5.98
N TYR A 157 -10.31 -17.96 -5.04
CA TYR A 157 -10.19 -18.67 -3.77
C TYR A 157 -11.53 -19.22 -3.27
N GLY A 158 -11.43 -20.32 -2.52
CA GLY A 158 -12.52 -20.80 -1.66
C GLY A 158 -12.30 -20.32 -0.24
N GLU A 159 -13.34 -19.82 0.41
CA GLU A 159 -13.33 -19.45 1.82
C GLU A 159 -14.29 -20.31 2.61
N PHE A 160 -13.81 -20.85 3.73
CA PHE A 160 -14.53 -21.71 4.66
C PHE A 160 -14.79 -20.95 5.96
N LYS A 161 -16.04 -20.87 6.36
CA LYS A 161 -16.49 -20.24 7.60
C LYS A 161 -16.75 -21.31 8.64
N PHE A 162 -15.95 -21.41 9.66
CA PHE A 162 -16.13 -22.37 10.78
C PHE A 162 -17.03 -21.78 11.87
N THR A 163 -16.87 -20.49 12.14
CA THR A 163 -17.73 -19.70 13.02
C THR A 163 -17.89 -18.30 12.40
N ASP A 164 -18.69 -17.42 13.04
CA ASP A 164 -18.80 -16.03 12.59
C ASP A 164 -17.47 -15.23 12.76
N LYS A 165 -16.48 -15.82 13.42
CA LYS A 165 -15.21 -15.16 13.74
C LYS A 165 -13.97 -15.97 13.29
N ILE A 166 -14.12 -17.17 12.72
CA ILE A 166 -12.99 -18.04 12.33
C ILE A 166 -13.22 -18.56 10.91
N PHE A 167 -12.23 -18.35 10.06
CA PHE A 167 -12.27 -18.64 8.64
C PHE A 167 -10.98 -19.32 8.18
N ALA A 168 -11.06 -20.04 7.05
CA ALA A 168 -9.89 -20.44 6.28
C ALA A 168 -10.10 -20.11 4.80
N ALA A 169 -9.04 -19.91 4.06
CA ALA A 169 -9.08 -19.67 2.62
C ALA A 169 -8.02 -20.52 1.91
N ILE A 170 -8.36 -20.99 0.72
CA ILE A 170 -7.44 -21.75 -0.17
C ILE A 170 -7.57 -21.17 -1.57
N GLY A 171 -6.43 -20.91 -2.22
CA GLY A 171 -6.33 -20.36 -3.57
C GLY A 171 -5.60 -19.03 -3.60
N ALA A 172 -5.80 -18.28 -4.69
CA ALA A 172 -5.17 -16.99 -4.92
C ALA A 172 -6.00 -15.87 -4.30
N LYS A 173 -5.42 -15.10 -3.39
CA LYS A 173 -6.09 -14.01 -2.64
C LYS A 173 -5.13 -12.87 -2.34
N ALA A 174 -5.65 -11.64 -2.20
CA ALA A 174 -4.92 -10.52 -1.63
C ALA A 174 -4.89 -10.64 -0.10
N TYR A 175 -3.77 -10.25 0.52
CA TYR A 175 -3.57 -10.19 1.96
C TYR A 175 -3.05 -8.81 2.36
N ASN A 176 -3.16 -8.49 3.64
CA ASN A 176 -2.66 -7.24 4.19
C ASN A 176 -1.98 -7.48 5.54
N THR A 177 -0.71 -7.88 5.48
CA THR A 177 0.17 -8.08 6.64
C THR A 177 1.47 -7.29 6.41
N PRO A 178 2.33 -7.05 7.41
CA PRO A 178 3.53 -6.22 7.25
C PRO A 178 4.43 -6.58 6.06
N TYR A 179 4.70 -7.85 5.83
CA TYR A 179 5.60 -8.32 4.76
C TYR A 179 4.93 -9.16 3.67
N ILE A 180 3.62 -9.40 3.77
CA ILE A 180 2.79 -9.97 2.70
C ILE A 180 1.53 -9.13 2.58
N ASN A 181 1.52 -8.20 1.61
CA ASN A 181 0.39 -7.30 1.39
C ASN A 181 0.17 -6.98 -0.10
N ALA A 182 -1.00 -6.46 -0.38
CA ALA A 182 -1.44 -6.12 -1.73
C ALA A 182 -0.51 -5.11 -2.42
N ASN A 183 0.19 -4.24 -1.69
CA ASN A 183 1.09 -3.22 -2.24
C ASN A 183 0.51 -2.54 -3.50
N ASP A 184 -0.74 -2.05 -3.41
CA ASP A 184 -1.53 -1.52 -4.55
C ASP A 184 -1.06 -0.11 -4.96
N VAL A 185 0.18 -0.02 -5.40
CA VAL A 185 0.85 1.23 -5.80
C VAL A 185 1.09 1.33 -7.31
N ARG A 186 0.49 0.42 -8.08
CA ARG A 186 0.54 0.35 -9.54
C ARG A 186 -0.87 0.12 -10.10
N MET A 187 -0.97 -0.50 -11.27
CA MET A 187 -2.27 -0.78 -11.90
C MET A 187 -3.03 -1.93 -11.24
N THR A 188 -2.32 -2.94 -10.76
CA THR A 188 -2.89 -4.12 -10.09
C THR A 188 -2.15 -4.41 -8.79
N PRO A 189 -2.80 -5.03 -7.79
CA PRO A 189 -2.15 -5.37 -6.52
C PRO A 189 -1.29 -6.64 -6.63
N ASN A 190 -0.45 -6.88 -5.61
CA ASN A 190 0.06 -8.23 -5.35
C ASN A 190 -1.09 -9.13 -4.92
N THR A 191 -1.07 -10.38 -5.38
CA THR A 191 -1.96 -11.44 -4.91
C THR A 191 -1.16 -12.72 -4.69
N PHE A 192 -1.64 -13.59 -3.80
CA PHE A 192 -0.85 -14.68 -3.25
C PHE A 192 -1.63 -15.98 -3.29
N GLU A 193 -1.02 -17.04 -3.78
CA GLU A 193 -1.58 -18.39 -3.77
C GLU A 193 -1.13 -19.14 -2.53
N GLY A 194 -2.08 -19.75 -1.82
CA GLY A 194 -1.77 -20.48 -0.61
C GLY A 194 -2.99 -21.01 0.13
N ALA A 195 -2.76 -21.48 1.35
CA ALA A 195 -3.79 -21.91 2.29
C ALA A 195 -3.58 -21.19 3.62
N THR A 196 -4.60 -20.49 4.09
CA THR A 196 -4.54 -19.64 5.27
C THR A 196 -5.74 -19.84 6.17
N PHE A 197 -5.57 -19.52 7.44
CA PHE A 197 -6.65 -19.38 8.42
C PHE A 197 -6.53 -18.03 9.13
N TYR A 198 -7.66 -17.49 9.59
CA TYR A 198 -7.69 -16.24 10.33
C TYR A 198 -8.94 -16.15 11.20
N GLY A 199 -8.84 -15.35 12.22
CA GLY A 199 -9.96 -15.20 13.14
C GLY A 199 -9.78 -14.12 14.18
N THR A 200 -10.87 -13.91 14.95
CA THR A 200 -10.89 -12.98 16.09
C THR A 200 -11.47 -13.69 17.30
N ALA A 201 -10.77 -13.61 18.42
CA ALA A 201 -11.25 -14.01 19.74
C ALA A 201 -11.59 -12.77 20.56
N GLY A 202 -12.71 -12.77 21.31
CA GLY A 202 -13.17 -11.58 22.03
C GLY A 202 -13.80 -10.51 21.13
N GLY A 203 -13.62 -9.24 21.46
CA GLY A 203 -14.07 -8.09 20.65
C GLY A 203 -15.59 -7.82 20.74
N GLY A 204 -16.15 -7.95 21.93
CA GLY A 204 -17.45 -7.35 22.29
C GLY A 204 -17.32 -5.83 22.45
N GLN A 205 -18.45 -5.12 22.61
CA GLN A 205 -18.42 -3.68 22.79
C GLN A 205 -17.60 -3.28 24.03
N GLY A 206 -16.41 -2.68 23.78
CA GLY A 206 -15.47 -2.28 24.83
C GLY A 206 -14.59 -3.40 25.41
N GLU A 207 -14.71 -4.64 24.91
CA GLU A 207 -13.89 -5.77 25.35
C GLU A 207 -12.63 -5.94 24.52
N PRO A 208 -11.57 -6.51 25.10
CA PRO A 208 -10.36 -6.85 24.36
C PRO A 208 -10.64 -7.79 23.19
N ALA A 209 -9.93 -7.59 22.09
CA ALA A 209 -9.95 -8.47 20.94
C ALA A 209 -8.55 -9.02 20.66
N PHE A 210 -8.46 -10.30 20.29
CA PHE A 210 -7.26 -10.91 19.76
C PHE A 210 -7.54 -11.37 18.33
N ARG A 211 -6.92 -10.70 17.37
CA ARG A 211 -6.93 -11.11 15.95
C ARG A 211 -5.74 -12.01 15.71
N PHE A 212 -5.91 -13.06 14.96
CA PHE A 212 -4.85 -14.01 14.64
C PHE A 212 -5.01 -14.59 13.25
N GLY A 213 -3.92 -15.05 12.69
CA GLY A 213 -3.94 -15.74 11.42
C GLY A 213 -2.59 -16.33 11.07
N GLY A 214 -2.61 -17.22 10.09
CA GLY A 214 -1.42 -17.87 9.59
C GLY A 214 -1.71 -18.78 8.41
N GLY A 215 -0.69 -19.45 7.92
CA GLY A 215 -0.82 -20.39 6.83
C GLY A 215 0.47 -20.55 6.04
N TYR A 216 0.33 -21.09 4.84
CA TYR A 216 1.43 -21.29 3.89
C TYR A 216 1.07 -20.60 2.58
N ILE A 217 1.95 -19.72 2.12
CA ILE A 217 1.86 -19.00 0.84
C ILE A 217 2.91 -19.59 -0.08
N SER A 218 2.49 -20.16 -1.20
CA SER A 218 3.37 -20.84 -2.18
C SER A 218 3.88 -19.88 -3.26
N LYS A 219 3.00 -19.01 -3.77
CA LYS A 219 3.29 -18.14 -4.92
C LYS A 219 2.77 -16.74 -4.72
N ILE A 220 3.34 -15.81 -5.48
CA ILE A 220 2.89 -14.43 -5.61
C ILE A 220 2.72 -14.07 -7.08
N LYS A 221 1.64 -13.34 -7.39
CA LYS A 221 1.55 -12.50 -8.57
C LYS A 221 1.90 -11.08 -8.15
N GLN A 222 3.01 -10.56 -8.65
CA GLN A 222 3.44 -9.20 -8.30
C GLN A 222 2.54 -8.13 -8.96
N LYS A 223 2.53 -6.93 -8.39
CA LYS A 223 1.71 -5.77 -8.84
C LYS A 223 1.97 -5.31 -10.29
N ASN A 224 3.05 -5.75 -10.89
CA ASN A 224 3.49 -5.41 -12.25
C ASN A 224 3.68 -6.64 -13.13
N ASP A 225 2.97 -7.73 -12.79
CA ASP A 225 3.09 -9.01 -13.47
C ASP A 225 1.71 -9.64 -13.68
N ASP A 226 1.59 -10.61 -14.58
CA ASP A 226 0.40 -11.40 -14.86
C ASP A 226 0.58 -12.89 -14.54
N GLU A 227 1.76 -13.29 -14.07
CA GLU A 227 2.06 -14.67 -13.68
C GLU A 227 2.24 -14.83 -12.17
N PHE A 228 1.91 -16.05 -11.69
CA PHE A 228 2.20 -16.48 -10.31
C PHE A 228 3.54 -17.21 -10.28
N VAL A 229 4.52 -16.60 -9.62
CA VAL A 229 5.87 -17.18 -9.43
C VAL A 229 6.04 -17.66 -7.99
N PRO A 230 6.95 -18.63 -7.72
CA PRO A 230 7.30 -19.04 -6.37
C PRO A 230 7.71 -17.85 -5.49
N MET A 231 7.40 -17.91 -4.19
CA MET A 231 7.81 -16.86 -3.25
C MET A 231 9.32 -16.66 -3.21
N SER A 232 10.11 -17.76 -3.36
CA SER A 232 11.57 -17.71 -3.48
C SER A 232 12.04 -16.94 -4.72
N GLU A 233 11.37 -17.12 -5.86
CA GLU A 233 11.71 -16.41 -7.10
C GLU A 233 11.42 -14.92 -6.98
N ALA A 234 10.30 -14.55 -6.40
CA ALA A 234 9.98 -13.15 -6.09
C ALA A 234 10.98 -12.51 -5.12
N ALA A 235 11.62 -13.30 -4.26
CA ALA A 235 12.70 -12.86 -3.38
C ALA A 235 14.06 -12.76 -4.10
N GLY A 236 14.15 -13.15 -5.37
CA GLY A 236 15.38 -13.12 -6.16
C GLY A 236 16.14 -14.44 -6.25
N VAL A 237 15.58 -15.55 -5.73
CA VAL A 237 16.20 -16.89 -5.78
C VAL A 237 15.52 -17.73 -6.84
N THR A 238 16.14 -17.83 -8.01
CA THR A 238 15.61 -18.59 -9.16
C THR A 238 15.95 -20.07 -9.10
N GLY A 239 15.10 -20.89 -9.72
CA GLY A 239 15.33 -22.34 -9.84
C GLY A 239 15.04 -23.14 -8.55
N VAL A 240 14.45 -22.50 -7.55
CA VAL A 240 14.06 -23.11 -6.28
C VAL A 240 12.63 -22.73 -5.96
N ASP A 241 11.79 -23.70 -5.66
CA ASP A 241 10.39 -23.47 -5.26
C ASP A 241 10.29 -23.55 -3.73
N ARG A 242 10.27 -22.38 -3.07
CA ARG A 242 10.07 -22.25 -1.64
C ARG A 242 8.94 -21.24 -1.39
N GLY A 243 7.95 -21.63 -0.61
CA GLY A 243 6.92 -20.75 -0.10
C GLY A 243 7.29 -20.15 1.25
N VAL A 244 6.32 -19.49 1.87
CA VAL A 244 6.46 -18.77 3.14
C VAL A 244 5.41 -19.27 4.13
N TYR A 245 5.84 -19.72 5.29
CA TYR A 245 4.98 -19.93 6.45
C TYR A 245 4.77 -18.59 7.15
N VAL A 246 3.52 -18.24 7.41
CA VAL A 246 3.12 -17.01 8.10
C VAL A 246 2.35 -17.35 9.35
N LEU A 247 2.68 -16.70 10.44
CA LEU A 247 1.92 -16.76 11.69
C LEU A 247 1.95 -15.38 12.36
N GLY A 248 0.79 -14.89 12.81
CA GLY A 248 0.77 -13.60 13.49
C GLY A 248 -0.50 -13.38 14.28
N GLY A 249 -0.45 -12.37 15.16
CA GLY A 249 -1.58 -11.95 15.95
C GLY A 249 -1.44 -10.53 16.48
N ASN A 250 -2.59 -9.93 16.78
CA ASN A 250 -2.70 -8.56 17.27
C ASN A 250 -3.73 -8.53 18.43
N TYR A 251 -3.31 -8.01 19.58
CA TYR A 251 -4.17 -7.80 20.74
C TYR A 251 -4.55 -6.32 20.82
N LEU A 252 -5.85 -6.06 20.91
CA LEU A 252 -6.43 -4.72 20.99
C LEU A 252 -7.22 -4.58 22.29
N VAL A 253 -7.00 -3.51 23.02
CA VAL A 253 -7.78 -3.18 24.24
C VAL A 253 -7.88 -1.66 24.40
N GLY A 254 -9.09 -1.12 24.26
CA GLY A 254 -9.28 0.33 24.26
C GLY A 254 -8.45 1.02 23.17
N ASP A 255 -7.59 1.95 23.59
CA ASP A 255 -6.69 2.71 22.71
C ASP A 255 -5.28 2.10 22.57
N PHE A 256 -5.08 0.88 23.08
CA PHE A 256 -3.82 0.15 23.00
C PHE A 256 -3.91 -1.01 22.02
N SER A 257 -2.88 -1.19 21.22
CA SER A 257 -2.67 -2.39 20.42
C SER A 257 -1.23 -2.87 20.47
N ILE A 258 -1.04 -4.19 20.42
CA ILE A 258 0.27 -4.83 20.28
C ILE A 258 0.12 -6.07 19.42
N GLY A 259 1.02 -6.27 18.47
CA GLY A 259 0.99 -7.42 17.59
C GLY A 259 2.38 -7.85 17.14
N ALA A 260 2.45 -9.10 16.64
CA ALA A 260 3.65 -9.65 16.03
C ALA A 260 3.29 -10.60 14.89
N ALA A 261 4.19 -10.72 13.93
CA ALA A 261 4.08 -11.66 12.83
C ALA A 261 5.46 -12.24 12.48
N GLU A 262 5.46 -13.51 12.09
CA GLU A 262 6.61 -14.29 11.65
C GLU A 262 6.39 -14.75 10.23
N TYR A 263 7.43 -14.63 9.38
CA TYR A 263 7.44 -15.06 7.99
C TYR A 263 8.68 -15.91 7.77
N TYR A 264 8.50 -17.22 7.65
CA TYR A 264 9.58 -18.17 7.50
C TYR A 264 9.57 -18.81 6.10
N SER A 265 10.64 -18.61 5.35
CA SER A 265 10.88 -19.28 4.07
C SER A 265 12.18 -20.09 4.18
N ASN A 266 12.05 -21.43 4.02
CA ASN A 266 13.19 -22.34 4.16
C ASN A 266 14.26 -22.02 3.12
N ASP A 267 15.54 -22.05 3.54
CA ASP A 267 16.74 -21.74 2.74
C ASP A 267 16.81 -20.29 2.20
N ILE A 268 15.83 -19.43 2.49
CA ILE A 268 15.73 -18.06 1.97
C ILE A 268 15.89 -17.02 3.09
N ILE A 269 14.86 -16.85 3.93
CA ILE A 269 14.83 -15.80 4.93
C ILE A 269 13.80 -16.10 6.02
N ASN A 270 14.12 -15.70 7.25
CA ASN A 270 13.16 -15.53 8.33
C ASN A 270 12.99 -14.04 8.64
N ILE A 271 11.75 -13.58 8.74
CA ILE A 271 11.40 -12.18 9.07
C ILE A 271 10.47 -12.19 10.27
N PHE A 272 10.90 -11.58 11.37
CA PHE A 272 10.04 -11.26 12.51
C PHE A 272 9.67 -9.78 12.48
N TYR A 273 8.40 -9.46 12.76
CA TYR A 273 7.92 -8.09 12.90
C TYR A 273 7.05 -7.96 14.14
N ALA A 274 7.23 -6.87 14.88
CA ALA A 274 6.37 -6.51 16.01
C ALA A 274 6.08 -5.00 16.00
N GLU A 275 4.87 -4.64 16.45
CA GLU A 275 4.45 -3.26 16.57
C GLU A 275 3.54 -3.09 17.81
N SER A 276 3.68 -1.94 18.48
CA SER A 276 2.80 -1.54 19.56
C SER A 276 2.36 -0.10 19.37
N LYS A 277 1.10 0.21 19.68
CA LYS A 277 0.52 1.56 19.60
C LYS A 277 -0.30 1.89 20.81
N TYR A 278 -0.33 3.18 21.13
CA TYR A 278 -1.23 3.76 22.12
C TYR A 278 -1.72 5.13 21.69
N ALA A 279 -3.03 5.40 21.81
CA ALA A 279 -3.62 6.69 21.48
C ALA A 279 -4.12 7.43 22.72
N PHE A 280 -3.58 8.61 22.96
CA PHE A 280 -4.07 9.57 23.97
C PHE A 280 -5.07 10.49 23.30
N LYS A 281 -6.32 10.49 23.77
CA LYS A 281 -7.40 11.32 23.23
C LYS A 281 -7.72 12.44 24.19
N TRP A 282 -7.96 13.66 23.68
CA TRP A 282 -8.40 14.80 24.47
C TRP A 282 -9.22 15.77 23.62
N GLY A 283 -10.24 16.36 24.23
CA GLY A 283 -11.13 17.28 23.52
C GLY A 283 -11.81 16.61 22.31
N GLU A 284 -12.41 17.42 21.46
CA GLU A 284 -13.11 16.94 20.26
C GLU A 284 -12.14 16.84 19.07
N GLY A 285 -11.98 15.62 18.53
CA GLY A 285 -11.16 15.36 17.35
C GLY A 285 -9.66 15.57 17.53
N SER A 286 -9.13 15.55 18.77
CA SER A 286 -7.69 15.67 19.04
C SER A 286 -7.16 14.40 19.69
N LYS A 287 -6.02 13.91 19.18
CA LYS A 287 -5.34 12.71 19.71
C LYS A 287 -3.84 12.77 19.44
N LEU A 288 -3.07 12.13 20.29
CA LEU A 288 -1.66 11.78 20.06
C LEU A 288 -1.55 10.26 20.01
N SER A 289 -1.21 9.71 18.85
CA SER A 289 -0.92 8.28 18.70
C SER A 289 0.58 8.09 18.73
N LEU A 290 1.07 7.26 19.64
CA LEU A 290 2.48 6.85 19.70
C LEU A 290 2.59 5.40 19.27
N ALA A 291 3.57 5.10 18.44
CA ALA A 291 3.82 3.76 17.94
C ALA A 291 5.32 3.41 17.99
N ALA A 292 5.62 2.13 18.21
CA ALA A 292 6.96 1.58 18.14
C ALA A 292 6.93 0.29 17.34
N GLN A 293 7.89 0.10 16.45
CA GLN A 293 8.04 -1.10 15.63
C GLN A 293 9.44 -1.69 15.78
N TYR A 294 9.52 -3.00 15.53
CA TYR A 294 10.77 -3.75 15.42
C TYR A 294 10.63 -4.79 14.32
N SER A 295 11.63 -4.89 13.46
CA SER A 295 11.74 -5.94 12.47
C SER A 295 13.13 -6.56 12.51
N ASP A 296 13.19 -7.89 12.52
CA ASP A 296 14.42 -8.68 12.48
C ASP A 296 14.40 -9.58 11.25
N GLN A 297 15.52 -9.68 10.57
CA GLN A 297 15.68 -10.50 9.37
C GLN A 297 16.98 -11.31 9.45
N GLN A 298 16.88 -12.59 9.14
CA GLN A 298 18.03 -13.48 9.09
C GLN A 298 17.88 -14.51 7.97
N SER A 299 18.99 -14.91 7.39
CA SER A 299 19.02 -16.01 6.44
C SER A 299 18.64 -17.33 7.11
N THR A 300 18.20 -18.30 6.32
CA THR A 300 17.80 -19.63 6.79
C THR A 300 18.42 -20.75 5.93
N GLY A 301 18.63 -21.91 6.55
CA GLY A 301 19.05 -23.13 5.86
C GLY A 301 20.33 -22.94 5.01
N ASP A 302 20.22 -23.11 3.71
CA ASP A 302 21.34 -23.07 2.76
C ASP A 302 21.72 -21.63 2.33
N ASP A 303 21.16 -20.58 2.97
CA ASP A 303 21.47 -19.14 2.71
C ASP A 303 21.34 -18.71 1.23
N LEU A 304 20.36 -19.28 0.50
CA LEU A 304 20.24 -19.14 -0.96
C LEU A 304 20.03 -17.68 -1.43
N LEU A 305 19.50 -16.81 -0.57
CA LEU A 305 19.21 -15.43 -0.92
C LEU A 305 20.47 -14.62 -1.25
N ASN A 306 21.54 -14.79 -0.46
CA ASN A 306 22.79 -14.04 -0.60
C ASN A 306 24.01 -14.95 -0.82
N GLY A 307 23.85 -16.28 -0.77
CA GLY A 307 24.94 -17.25 -0.79
C GLY A 307 25.82 -17.23 0.46
N SER A 308 25.38 -16.54 1.52
CA SER A 308 26.03 -16.47 2.82
C SER A 308 25.04 -16.06 3.89
N SER A 309 25.29 -16.45 5.12
CA SER A 309 24.42 -16.09 6.24
C SER A 309 24.46 -14.58 6.53
N PHE A 310 23.32 -14.04 6.90
CA PHE A 310 23.18 -12.64 7.31
C PHE A 310 22.17 -12.51 8.44
N ASN A 311 22.30 -11.43 9.18
CA ASN A 311 21.24 -10.91 10.05
C ASN A 311 21.22 -9.38 9.98
N THR A 312 20.06 -8.80 10.13
CA THR A 312 19.86 -7.35 10.23
C THR A 312 18.54 -7.07 10.95
N ASN A 313 18.42 -5.88 11.50
CA ASN A 313 17.17 -5.45 12.11
C ASN A 313 16.98 -3.94 11.95
N GLN A 314 15.74 -3.51 12.09
CA GLN A 314 15.40 -2.10 12.18
C GLN A 314 14.38 -1.92 13.30
N TRP A 315 14.57 -0.88 14.10
CA TRP A 315 13.54 -0.41 15.01
C TRP A 315 13.10 1.01 14.64
N GLY A 316 11.88 1.37 15.02
CA GLY A 316 11.35 2.69 14.73
C GLY A 316 10.36 3.15 15.78
N ILE A 317 10.23 4.48 15.89
CA ILE A 317 9.19 5.14 16.70
C ILE A 317 8.47 6.16 15.84
N LYS A 318 7.18 6.35 16.10
CA LYS A 318 6.34 7.31 15.39
C LYS A 318 5.36 7.98 16.35
N GLY A 319 5.13 9.26 16.14
CA GLY A 319 4.10 10.04 16.81
C GLY A 319 3.23 10.77 15.80
N ASP A 320 1.91 10.56 15.86
CA ASP A 320 0.91 11.25 15.06
C ASP A 320 0.07 12.15 15.96
N LEU A 321 0.21 13.46 15.81
CA LEU A 321 -0.58 14.48 16.51
C LEU A 321 -1.72 14.95 15.60
N THR A 322 -2.95 14.49 15.90
CA THR A 322 -4.17 14.97 15.24
C THR A 322 -4.73 16.18 16.00
N LEU A 323 -5.04 17.24 15.30
CA LEU A 323 -5.58 18.47 15.85
C LEU A 323 -6.95 18.79 15.22
N GLY A 324 -7.97 18.89 16.06
CA GLY A 324 -9.33 19.24 15.66
C GLY A 324 -9.92 18.31 14.57
N GLY A 325 -9.41 17.09 14.41
CA GLY A 325 -9.87 16.12 13.42
C GLY A 325 -9.65 16.50 11.94
N ALA A 326 -8.79 17.49 11.65
CA ALA A 326 -8.52 17.94 10.28
C ALA A 326 -7.03 17.89 9.93
N GLY A 327 -6.17 18.27 10.84
CA GLY A 327 -4.71 18.28 10.64
C GLY A 327 -4.03 17.14 11.37
N VAL A 328 -3.04 16.50 10.75
CA VAL A 328 -2.16 15.51 11.38
C VAL A 328 -0.71 15.91 11.14
N LEU A 329 0.05 16.04 12.24
CA LEU A 329 1.49 16.18 12.20
C LEU A 329 2.13 14.85 12.63
N THR A 330 2.94 14.25 11.77
CA THR A 330 3.69 13.02 12.04
C THR A 330 5.17 13.32 12.20
N LEU A 331 5.77 12.72 13.22
CA LEU A 331 7.21 12.60 13.36
C LEU A 331 7.57 11.12 13.50
N ALA A 332 8.58 10.66 12.74
CA ALA A 332 9.07 9.30 12.82
C ALA A 332 10.59 9.24 12.79
N TYR A 333 11.12 8.19 13.41
CA TYR A 333 12.54 7.85 13.40
C TYR A 333 12.70 6.34 13.23
N THR A 334 13.68 5.93 12.41
CA THR A 334 14.10 4.54 12.26
C THR A 334 15.62 4.42 12.34
N ASP A 335 16.09 3.26 12.81
CA ASP A 335 17.52 2.95 12.91
C ASP A 335 17.72 1.49 12.45
N THR A 336 18.52 1.31 11.40
CA THR A 336 18.81 0.01 10.80
C THR A 336 20.19 -0.46 11.27
N ALA A 337 20.29 -1.71 11.69
CA ALA A 337 21.55 -2.33 12.08
C ALA A 337 22.59 -2.35 10.94
N SER A 338 23.85 -2.49 11.29
CA SER A 338 24.96 -2.43 10.33
C SER A 338 25.20 -3.71 9.52
N GLY A 339 24.42 -4.76 9.76
CA GLY A 339 24.65 -6.07 9.13
C GLY A 339 24.37 -6.06 7.63
N GLN A 340 23.18 -5.66 7.24
CA GLN A 340 22.71 -5.63 5.86
C GLN A 340 21.52 -4.68 5.73
N ASN A 341 21.18 -4.30 4.49
CA ASN A 341 19.92 -3.59 4.22
C ASN A 341 18.73 -4.48 4.59
N MET A 342 17.69 -3.87 5.16
CA MET A 342 16.41 -4.57 5.29
C MET A 342 15.77 -4.76 3.92
N ILE A 343 15.03 -5.85 3.74
CA ILE A 343 14.35 -6.16 2.48
C ILE A 343 12.86 -6.46 2.73
N ALA A 344 12.03 -6.25 1.71
CA ALA A 344 10.63 -6.65 1.69
C ALA A 344 10.33 -7.40 0.39
N PRO A 345 10.66 -8.70 0.32
CA PRO A 345 10.63 -9.46 -0.94
C PRO A 345 9.22 -9.58 -1.54
N TRP A 346 8.18 -9.51 -0.70
CA TRP A 346 6.80 -9.87 -1.08
C TRP A 346 5.79 -8.73 -0.91
N SER A 347 6.26 -7.53 -0.54
CA SER A 347 5.37 -6.38 -0.27
C SER A 347 6.09 -5.03 -0.42
N GLY A 348 5.44 -3.94 0.01
CA GLY A 348 6.13 -2.71 0.38
C GLY A 348 6.80 -2.87 1.75
N TYR A 349 7.89 -2.13 1.97
CA TYR A 349 8.62 -2.17 3.24
C TYR A 349 7.80 -1.45 4.35
N PRO A 350 7.60 -2.05 5.55
CA PRO A 350 6.73 -1.49 6.58
C PRO A 350 7.40 -0.46 7.52
N GLY A 351 8.62 -0.01 7.23
CA GLY A 351 9.34 0.97 8.06
C GLY A 351 8.64 2.32 8.14
N TYR A 352 8.63 2.96 9.32
CA TYR A 352 7.95 4.24 9.54
C TYR A 352 8.49 5.41 8.72
N THR A 353 9.68 5.30 8.16
CA THR A 353 10.32 6.28 7.28
C THR A 353 10.31 5.88 5.80
N SER A 354 9.69 4.72 5.47
CA SER A 354 9.46 4.34 4.07
C SER A 354 8.42 5.25 3.44
N VAL A 355 8.72 5.83 2.26
CA VAL A 355 7.90 6.86 1.63
C VAL A 355 7.68 6.57 0.14
N GLN A 356 7.44 7.56 -0.71
CA GLN A 356 6.97 7.31 -2.09
C GLN A 356 7.97 6.51 -2.93
N VAL A 357 9.27 6.73 -2.76
CA VAL A 357 10.30 6.12 -3.59
C VAL A 357 11.30 5.34 -2.76
N LYS A 358 11.71 5.85 -1.59
CA LYS A 358 12.76 5.27 -0.75
C LYS A 358 12.21 4.67 0.53
N ASP A 359 12.83 3.56 0.92
CA ASP A 359 12.45 2.83 2.13
C ASP A 359 13.25 3.24 3.38
N PHE A 360 14.39 3.94 3.20
CA PHE A 360 15.29 4.34 4.28
C PHE A 360 15.63 3.16 5.21
N ASN A 361 16.08 2.08 4.60
CA ASN A 361 16.30 0.77 5.22
C ASN A 361 17.71 0.20 4.97
N ARG A 362 18.66 1.07 4.57
CA ARG A 362 20.03 0.66 4.27
C ARG A 362 20.80 0.32 5.56
N ALA A 363 21.78 -0.55 5.47
CA ALA A 363 22.63 -0.93 6.60
C ALA A 363 23.28 0.31 7.27
N SER A 364 23.17 0.40 8.58
CA SER A 364 23.58 1.54 9.43
C SER A 364 22.80 2.83 9.20
N GLU A 365 21.71 2.83 8.44
CA GLU A 365 20.92 4.03 8.18
C GLU A 365 20.08 4.43 9.37
N GLN A 366 20.17 5.71 9.72
CA GLN A 366 19.27 6.40 10.63
C GLN A 366 18.43 7.37 9.83
N ALA A 367 17.13 7.32 9.94
CA ALA A 367 16.23 8.18 9.19
C ALA A 367 15.24 8.91 10.10
N VAL A 368 15.00 10.19 9.79
CA VAL A 368 14.02 11.05 10.47
C VAL A 368 13.01 11.54 9.45
N MET A 369 11.72 11.44 9.75
CA MET A 369 10.63 11.95 8.93
C MET A 369 9.80 13.00 9.67
N ILE A 370 9.42 14.05 8.95
CA ILE A 370 8.36 14.96 9.34
C ILE A 370 7.31 14.98 8.23
N LYS A 371 6.01 14.89 8.60
CA LYS A 371 4.89 14.94 7.66
C LYS A 371 3.77 15.81 8.22
N GLY A 372 3.19 16.64 7.38
CA GLY A 372 1.96 17.38 7.65
C GLY A 372 0.86 16.97 6.68
N LEU A 373 -0.28 16.49 7.19
CA LEU A 373 -1.48 16.18 6.41
C LEU A 373 -2.62 17.09 6.86
N TYR A 374 -3.45 17.53 5.91
CA TYR A 374 -4.66 18.28 6.20
C TYR A 374 -5.84 17.80 5.36
N ASP A 375 -6.97 17.51 6.03
CA ASP A 375 -8.27 17.25 5.42
C ASP A 375 -9.05 18.57 5.32
N PHE A 376 -9.30 19.01 4.09
CA PHE A 376 -9.98 20.27 3.79
C PHE A 376 -11.51 20.18 3.90
N SER A 377 -12.07 19.04 4.30
CA SER A 377 -13.52 18.88 4.46
C SER A 377 -14.09 19.92 5.44
N LYS A 378 -13.35 20.23 6.53
CA LYS A 378 -13.74 21.28 7.49
C LYS A 378 -13.60 22.71 6.94
N ALA A 379 -12.83 22.88 5.88
CA ALA A 379 -12.72 24.15 5.14
C ALA A 379 -13.73 24.24 3.98
N GLY A 380 -14.71 23.32 3.90
CA GLY A 380 -15.74 23.30 2.87
C GLY A 380 -15.38 22.58 1.58
N MET A 381 -14.18 21.96 1.49
CA MET A 381 -13.73 21.20 0.33
C MET A 381 -13.86 19.70 0.61
N SER A 382 -15.09 19.20 0.62
CA SER A 382 -15.39 17.80 0.96
C SER A 382 -14.61 16.80 0.11
N GLY A 383 -13.95 15.84 0.78
CA GLY A 383 -13.17 14.79 0.16
C GLY A 383 -11.81 15.22 -0.40
N PHE A 384 -11.41 16.50 -0.21
CA PHE A 384 -10.09 16.97 -0.59
C PHE A 384 -9.11 16.90 0.59
N SER A 385 -7.93 16.32 0.36
CA SER A 385 -6.84 16.26 1.33
C SER A 385 -5.49 16.48 0.66
N ALA A 386 -4.52 16.94 1.43
CA ALA A 386 -3.15 17.13 0.97
C ALA A 386 -2.17 16.78 2.08
N TYR A 387 -1.00 16.26 1.70
CA TYR A 387 0.14 16.18 2.61
C TYR A 387 1.45 16.60 1.93
N ALA A 388 2.37 17.06 2.76
CA ALA A 388 3.78 17.20 2.44
C ALA A 388 4.60 16.47 3.49
N LEU A 389 5.68 15.82 3.09
CA LEU A 389 6.64 15.19 4.00
C LEU A 389 8.07 15.43 3.56
N TYR A 390 8.98 15.25 4.50
CA TYR A 390 10.42 15.23 4.28
C TYR A 390 11.05 14.12 5.13
N VAL A 391 11.94 13.34 4.50
CA VAL A 391 12.74 12.32 5.18
C VAL A 391 14.20 12.60 4.92
N HIS A 392 15.02 12.47 5.96
CA HIS A 392 16.49 12.52 5.91
C HIS A 392 17.06 11.20 6.41
N GLY A 393 17.80 10.50 5.56
CA GLY A 393 18.53 9.28 5.88
C GLY A 393 20.04 9.52 5.88
N SER A 394 20.72 9.07 6.94
CA SER A 394 22.16 9.27 7.15
C SER A 394 22.80 8.07 7.87
N GLY A 395 24.14 8.09 8.02
CA GLY A 395 24.85 7.06 8.78
C GLY A 395 25.26 5.83 7.97
N VAL A 396 24.86 5.72 6.71
CA VAL A 396 25.23 4.62 5.81
C VAL A 396 26.73 4.64 5.55
N LYS A 397 27.39 3.49 5.73
CA LYS A 397 28.86 3.39 5.56
C LYS A 397 29.30 3.12 4.13
N ALA A 398 28.50 2.38 3.37
CA ALA A 398 28.79 2.04 1.98
C ALA A 398 27.49 1.75 1.20
N PRO A 399 27.21 2.46 0.11
CA PRO A 399 27.89 3.67 -0.35
C PRO A 399 27.68 4.85 0.61
N ASN A 400 28.72 5.64 0.87
CA ASN A 400 28.72 6.73 1.85
C ASN A 400 28.08 7.99 1.27
N TYR A 401 26.73 8.04 1.29
CA TYR A 401 25.96 9.25 1.00
C TYR A 401 24.71 9.30 1.88
N ASN A 402 24.30 10.51 2.23
CA ASN A 402 22.98 10.75 2.81
C ASN A 402 21.93 10.78 1.71
N GLU A 403 20.69 10.46 2.04
CA GLU A 403 19.59 10.48 1.10
C GLU A 403 18.41 11.25 1.69
N ASP A 404 17.88 12.16 0.90
CA ASP A 404 16.72 12.97 1.28
C ASP A 404 15.57 12.67 0.31
N GLU A 405 14.34 12.60 0.83
CA GLU A 405 13.13 12.54 0.01
C GLU A 405 12.10 13.56 0.50
N THR A 406 11.54 14.31 -0.46
CA THR A 406 10.42 15.23 -0.22
C THR A 406 9.25 14.79 -1.06
N ASP A 407 8.10 14.51 -0.41
CA ASP A 407 6.87 14.13 -1.10
C ASP A 407 5.80 15.20 -0.96
N LEU A 408 5.05 15.39 -2.04
CA LEU A 408 3.79 16.16 -2.10
C LEU A 408 2.68 15.26 -2.61
N ASN A 409 1.53 15.27 -1.95
CA ASN A 409 0.35 14.54 -2.37
C ASN A 409 -0.89 15.43 -2.28
N LEU A 410 -1.67 15.44 -3.35
CA LEU A 410 -3.02 16.04 -3.39
C LEU A 410 -3.99 14.93 -3.75
N GLN A 411 -5.09 14.82 -3.02
CA GLN A 411 -6.12 13.83 -3.27
C GLN A 411 -7.51 14.44 -3.17
N TRP A 412 -8.38 14.08 -4.09
CA TRP A 412 -9.78 14.43 -4.04
C TRP A 412 -10.66 13.22 -4.32
N ASN A 413 -11.46 12.84 -3.33
CA ASN A 413 -12.46 11.78 -3.42
C ASN A 413 -13.83 12.43 -3.57
N VAL A 414 -14.50 12.21 -4.69
CA VAL A 414 -15.84 12.76 -4.94
C VAL A 414 -16.87 11.97 -4.12
N LYS A 415 -17.39 12.61 -3.06
CA LYS A 415 -18.27 11.94 -2.08
C LYS A 415 -19.73 11.90 -2.51
N THR A 416 -20.19 12.86 -3.34
CA THR A 416 -21.61 13.05 -3.68
C THR A 416 -21.80 13.39 -5.15
N GLY A 417 -23.08 13.32 -5.62
CA GLY A 417 -23.46 13.70 -6.98
C GLY A 417 -23.21 12.61 -8.02
N ALA A 418 -23.33 12.96 -9.30
CA ALA A 418 -23.23 12.03 -10.43
C ALA A 418 -21.82 11.42 -10.62
N LEU A 419 -20.79 12.03 -10.04
CA LEU A 419 -19.40 11.57 -10.10
C LEU A 419 -18.96 10.88 -8.79
N ARG A 420 -19.88 10.53 -7.90
CA ARG A 420 -19.58 9.78 -6.67
C ARG A 420 -18.81 8.50 -7.02
N GLY A 421 -17.74 8.21 -6.29
CA GLY A 421 -16.83 7.09 -6.56
C GLY A 421 -15.63 7.47 -7.42
N LEU A 422 -15.60 8.68 -8.02
CA LEU A 422 -14.42 9.18 -8.71
C LEU A 422 -13.40 9.73 -7.70
N SER A 423 -12.14 9.38 -7.88
CA SER A 423 -11.04 9.94 -7.11
C SER A 423 -9.89 10.37 -8.01
N PHE A 424 -9.23 11.44 -7.61
CA PHE A 424 -8.05 11.99 -8.28
C PHE A 424 -6.93 12.06 -7.26
N ARG A 425 -5.73 11.62 -7.65
CA ARG A 425 -4.54 11.72 -6.81
C ARG A 425 -3.36 12.19 -7.65
N LEU A 426 -2.73 13.26 -7.21
CA LEU A 426 -1.48 13.77 -7.76
C LEU A 426 -0.39 13.60 -6.72
N ARG A 427 0.74 13.01 -7.12
CA ARG A 427 1.88 12.75 -6.27
C ARG A 427 3.15 13.24 -6.95
N TYR A 428 4.03 13.83 -6.17
CA TYR A 428 5.37 14.20 -6.61
C TYR A 428 6.36 13.86 -5.50
N ALA A 429 7.47 13.23 -5.88
CA ALA A 429 8.60 13.01 -4.98
C ALA A 429 9.88 13.54 -5.61
N TYR A 430 10.68 14.21 -4.79
CA TYR A 430 12.03 14.64 -5.12
C TYR A 430 13.01 13.98 -4.18
N ILE A 431 13.99 13.24 -4.75
CA ILE A 431 14.99 12.52 -3.99
C ILE A 431 16.38 13.03 -4.37
N GLU A 432 17.21 13.31 -3.39
CA GLU A 432 18.57 13.79 -3.55
C GLU A 432 19.56 12.91 -2.76
N GLN A 433 20.62 12.45 -3.42
CA GLN A 433 21.77 11.81 -2.75
C GLN A 433 22.85 12.86 -2.50
N ARG A 434 23.25 13.05 -1.25
CA ARG A 434 24.23 14.07 -0.85
C ARG A 434 25.56 13.45 -0.46
N GLY A 435 26.64 13.91 -1.07
CA GLY A 435 28.02 13.47 -0.77
C GLY A 435 28.73 12.75 -1.90
N GLY A 436 28.16 12.74 -3.12
CA GLY A 436 28.74 12.04 -4.25
C GLY A 436 28.27 12.52 -5.61
N GLY A 437 28.36 13.85 -5.90
CA GLY A 437 27.90 14.41 -7.18
C GLY A 437 26.43 14.79 -7.20
N ASP A 438 25.74 14.58 -6.10
CA ASP A 438 24.36 15.00 -5.78
C ASP A 438 23.32 14.66 -6.88
N PRO A 439 23.27 13.40 -7.36
CA PRO A 439 22.27 13.00 -8.32
C PRO A 439 20.87 13.02 -7.69
N ASN A 440 19.86 13.29 -8.50
CA ASN A 440 18.47 13.37 -8.02
C ASN A 440 17.52 12.50 -8.85
N ILE A 441 16.36 12.20 -8.25
CA ILE A 441 15.20 11.57 -8.89
C ILE A 441 14.04 12.56 -8.80
N ASN A 442 13.29 12.69 -9.89
CA ASN A 442 11.97 13.29 -9.90
C ASN A 442 10.95 12.18 -10.23
N ASP A 443 9.94 12.03 -9.40
CA ASP A 443 8.89 11.04 -9.59
C ASP A 443 7.53 11.73 -9.56
N PHE A 444 6.85 11.74 -10.69
CA PHE A 444 5.52 12.33 -10.84
C PHE A 444 4.50 11.25 -11.15
N ARG A 445 3.34 11.30 -10.44
CA ARG A 445 2.24 10.35 -10.64
C ARG A 445 0.92 11.08 -10.65
N PHE A 446 0.06 10.75 -11.62
CA PHE A 446 -1.33 11.19 -11.65
C PHE A 446 -2.22 9.96 -11.78
N ILE A 447 -3.13 9.78 -10.82
CA ILE A 447 -3.97 8.59 -10.70
C ILE A 447 -5.42 9.05 -10.67
N VAL A 448 -6.25 8.40 -11.49
CA VAL A 448 -7.69 8.55 -11.46
C VAL A 448 -8.29 7.18 -11.25
N ASN A 449 -9.10 7.01 -10.19
CA ASN A 449 -9.90 5.81 -10.00
C ASN A 449 -11.38 6.15 -10.07
N TYR A 450 -12.16 5.20 -10.55
CA TYR A 450 -13.62 5.26 -10.48
C TYR A 450 -14.13 3.93 -9.93
N ASP A 451 -14.61 3.99 -8.70
CA ASP A 451 -15.31 2.87 -8.06
C ASP A 451 -16.79 2.96 -8.43
N PHE A 452 -17.29 1.96 -9.14
CA PHE A 452 -18.69 1.98 -9.56
C PHE A 452 -19.60 2.05 -8.36
N PRO A 453 -20.51 3.08 -8.31
CA PRO A 453 -21.44 3.22 -7.22
C PRO A 453 -22.36 1.98 -7.14
N ARG A 454 -22.69 1.59 -5.93
CA ARG A 454 -23.58 0.47 -5.65
C ARG A 454 -24.98 0.78 -6.20
N PRO A 455 -25.67 -0.15 -6.86
CA PRO A 455 -27.09 -0.03 -7.08
C PRO A 455 -27.80 0.03 -5.72
N GLY A 456 -28.41 1.18 -5.37
CA GLY A 456 -29.24 1.35 -4.17
C GLY A 456 -28.57 2.04 -2.97
N GLY A 457 -27.44 2.72 -3.14
CA GLY A 457 -26.82 3.58 -2.11
C GLY A 457 -26.98 5.08 -2.41
#